data_97b868ea5a2b7e5b7e13e684c0c15b96
#
_entry.id   97b868ea5a2b7e5b7e13e684c0c15b96
#
_cell.length_a   1.000
_cell.length_b   1.000
_cell.length_c   1.000
_cell.angle_alpha   90.00
_cell.angle_beta   90.00
_cell.angle_gamma   90.00
#
_symmetry.space_group_name_H-M   'P 1'
#
loop_
_entity.id
_entity.type
_entity.pdbx_description
1 polymer ?
#
loop_
_entity_poly.entity_id
_entity_poly.type
_entity_poly.pdbx_seq_one_letter_code
_entity_poly.pdbx_strand_id
1 'polypeptide(L)'
;MNLEAVERYLNSFGKQVVNRAKGNLQKSKGGGTALENSIAFSVIEKDGDLTVIFKMASYGKYVDKGVSGTEVSRSFKDYKGKTLKSPFKYRKAKGHSQPPTKALDKWIVKKGIAPRDKEGKFMSRKSIKFLIARSIGKKGIQGISFFQKPLMLGMKEFGNKFGAAIKDDIVNSLRQQK
;
A
#
# COMPACT_ATOMS: atom_id res chain seq x y z
N MET A 1 -10.42 -32.13 12.43
CA MET A 1 -11.32 -31.04 12.83
C MET A 1 -11.64 -30.26 11.57
N ASN A 2 -12.89 -30.04 11.25
CA ASN A 2 -13.27 -29.22 10.09
C ASN A 2 -13.10 -27.74 10.51
N LEU A 3 -12.36 -26.92 9.74
CA LEU A 3 -12.05 -25.51 10.05
C LEU A 3 -12.90 -24.54 9.20
N GLU A 4 -14.16 -24.87 8.93
CA GLU A 4 -15.05 -24.07 8.08
C GLU A 4 -15.34 -22.68 8.61
N ALA A 5 -15.55 -22.52 9.93
CA ALA A 5 -15.81 -21.22 10.51
C ALA A 5 -14.56 -20.35 10.52
N VAL A 6 -13.40 -20.96 10.79
CA VAL A 6 -12.10 -20.27 10.72
C VAL A 6 -11.81 -19.83 9.28
N GLU A 7 -11.98 -20.69 8.29
CA GLU A 7 -11.75 -20.35 6.89
C GLU A 7 -12.68 -19.22 6.42
N ARG A 8 -13.96 -19.30 6.76
CA ARG A 8 -14.97 -18.29 6.47
C ARG A 8 -14.61 -16.95 7.09
N TYR A 9 -14.13 -16.96 8.33
CA TYR A 9 -13.65 -15.75 9.00
C TYR A 9 -12.42 -15.15 8.29
N LEU A 10 -11.41 -15.96 7.96
CA LEU A 10 -10.20 -15.50 7.27
C LEU A 10 -10.52 -14.93 5.88
N ASN A 11 -11.44 -15.53 5.15
CA ASN A 11 -11.93 -15.00 3.87
C ASN A 11 -12.65 -13.65 4.05
N SER A 12 -13.49 -13.52 5.06
CA SER A 12 -14.16 -12.26 5.41
C SER A 12 -13.16 -11.17 5.79
N PHE A 13 -12.18 -11.51 6.62
CA PHE A 13 -11.09 -10.61 7.03
C PHE A 13 -10.29 -10.13 5.82
N GLY A 14 -9.82 -11.04 4.96
CA GLY A 14 -9.08 -10.71 3.74
C GLY A 14 -9.85 -9.78 2.81
N LYS A 15 -11.13 -10.09 2.56
CA LYS A 15 -12.05 -9.26 1.76
C LYS A 15 -12.21 -7.85 2.34
N GLN A 16 -12.38 -7.75 3.67
CA GLN A 16 -12.54 -6.47 4.35
C GLN A 16 -11.28 -5.60 4.23
N VAL A 17 -10.08 -6.17 4.44
CA VAL A 17 -8.80 -5.47 4.30
C VAL A 17 -8.62 -4.97 2.87
N VAL A 18 -8.84 -5.83 1.87
CA VAL A 18 -8.71 -5.46 0.44
C VAL A 18 -9.68 -4.35 0.06
N ASN A 19 -10.96 -4.45 0.43
CA ASN A 19 -11.96 -3.44 0.08
C ASN A 19 -11.63 -2.08 0.69
N ARG A 20 -11.19 -2.05 1.96
CA ARG A 20 -10.75 -0.81 2.61
C ARG A 20 -9.48 -0.24 1.98
N ALA A 21 -8.53 -1.10 1.59
CA ALA A 21 -7.32 -0.67 0.91
C ALA A 21 -7.62 -0.03 -0.46
N LYS A 22 -8.50 -0.65 -1.25
CA LYS A 22 -9.00 -0.09 -2.52
C LYS A 22 -9.71 1.26 -2.31
N GLY A 23 -10.61 1.35 -1.33
CA GLY A 23 -11.29 2.60 -1.00
C GLY A 23 -10.34 3.72 -0.56
N ASN A 24 -9.26 3.40 0.15
CA ASN A 24 -8.21 4.38 0.51
C ASN A 24 -7.43 4.87 -0.71
N LEU A 25 -7.16 4.00 -1.68
CA LEU A 25 -6.53 4.39 -2.95
C LEU A 25 -7.43 5.31 -3.77
N GLN A 26 -8.72 5.02 -3.87
CA GLN A 26 -9.70 5.84 -4.58
C GLN A 26 -9.80 7.25 -3.99
N LYS A 27 -9.80 7.37 -2.67
CA LYS A 27 -9.82 8.66 -1.96
C LYS A 27 -8.53 9.46 -2.11
N SER A 28 -7.40 8.79 -2.36
CA SER A 28 -6.13 9.46 -2.54
C SER A 28 -6.00 10.01 -3.97
N LYS A 29 -5.56 11.27 -4.12
CA LYS A 29 -5.32 11.89 -5.43
C LYS A 29 -4.26 11.17 -6.31
N GLY A 30 -3.59 10.17 -5.75
CA GLY A 30 -2.59 9.33 -6.43
C GLY A 30 -3.10 7.93 -6.74
N GLY A 31 -4.36 7.59 -6.40
CA GLY A 31 -4.97 6.30 -6.68
C GLY A 31 -5.03 6.05 -8.18
N GLY A 32 -4.22 5.12 -8.67
CA GLY A 32 -4.30 4.64 -10.04
C GLY A 32 -5.09 3.34 -10.06
N THR A 33 -6.02 3.19 -10.96
CA THR A 33 -6.82 2.00 -11.18
C THR A 33 -5.98 0.71 -11.28
N ALA A 34 -4.77 0.78 -11.85
CA ALA A 34 -3.87 -0.36 -12.00
C ALA A 34 -3.41 -0.95 -10.64
N LEU A 35 -3.04 -0.09 -9.66
CA LEU A 35 -2.66 -0.57 -8.33
C LEU A 35 -3.88 -1.15 -7.61
N GLU A 36 -5.00 -0.46 -7.65
CA GLU A 36 -6.25 -0.88 -7.04
C GLU A 36 -6.70 -2.25 -7.54
N ASN A 37 -6.67 -2.47 -8.88
CA ASN A 37 -7.04 -3.73 -9.49
C ASN A 37 -6.06 -4.87 -9.15
N SER A 38 -4.80 -4.56 -8.83
CA SER A 38 -3.79 -5.55 -8.47
C SER A 38 -3.90 -6.07 -7.04
N ILE A 39 -4.69 -5.40 -6.17
CA ILE A 39 -4.82 -5.82 -4.78
C ILE A 39 -5.78 -7.00 -4.69
N ALA A 40 -5.26 -8.12 -4.23
CA ALA A 40 -6.00 -9.35 -4.02
C ALA A 40 -5.55 -10.03 -2.73
N PHE A 41 -6.31 -11.02 -2.27
CA PHE A 41 -5.90 -11.92 -1.20
C PHE A 41 -6.27 -13.36 -1.56
N SER A 42 -5.63 -14.30 -0.91
CA SER A 42 -5.97 -15.72 -0.92
C SER A 42 -5.80 -16.29 0.48
N VAL A 43 -6.68 -17.20 0.87
CA VAL A 43 -6.50 -18.06 2.04
C VAL A 43 -5.94 -19.38 1.53
N ILE A 44 -4.85 -19.85 2.09
CA ILE A 44 -4.17 -21.09 1.69
C ILE A 44 -4.04 -21.96 2.93
N GLU A 45 -4.41 -23.21 2.79
CA GLU A 45 -4.10 -24.26 3.77
C GLU A 45 -2.86 -25.01 3.29
N LYS A 46 -1.88 -25.10 4.16
CA LYS A 46 -0.67 -25.88 3.93
C LYS A 46 -0.20 -26.51 5.23
N ASP A 47 -0.02 -27.82 5.22
CA ASP A 47 0.47 -28.59 6.38
C ASP A 47 -0.37 -28.35 7.67
N GLY A 48 -1.69 -28.12 7.53
CA GLY A 48 -2.60 -27.81 8.61
C GLY A 48 -2.61 -26.34 9.07
N ASP A 49 -1.76 -25.49 8.49
CA ASP A 49 -1.71 -24.07 8.76
C ASP A 49 -2.56 -23.27 7.74
N LEU A 50 -3.48 -22.43 8.25
CA LEU A 50 -4.25 -21.50 7.43
C LEU A 50 -3.52 -20.14 7.36
N THR A 51 -3.16 -19.72 6.14
CA THR A 51 -2.43 -18.49 5.89
C THR A 51 -3.21 -17.56 4.96
N VAL A 52 -3.34 -16.28 5.35
CA VAL A 52 -3.90 -15.23 4.49
C VAL A 52 -2.76 -14.50 3.78
N ILE A 53 -2.71 -14.62 2.46
CA ILE A 53 -1.69 -13.97 1.63
C ILE A 53 -2.32 -12.80 0.89
N PHE A 54 -1.76 -11.60 1.08
CA PHE A 54 -2.13 -10.41 0.33
C PHE A 54 -1.15 -10.17 -0.81
N LYS A 55 -1.66 -9.91 -2.01
CA LYS A 55 -0.88 -9.65 -3.22
C LYS A 55 -1.22 -8.26 -3.75
N MET A 56 -0.23 -7.57 -4.30
CA MET A 56 -0.38 -6.29 -4.99
C MET A 56 0.78 -6.05 -5.95
N ALA A 57 0.63 -5.12 -6.88
CA ALA A 57 1.73 -4.70 -7.76
C ALA A 57 2.96 -4.27 -6.94
N SER A 58 4.16 -4.61 -7.41
CA SER A 58 5.43 -4.41 -6.68
C SER A 58 5.69 -2.96 -6.25
N TYR A 59 5.19 -1.98 -7.01
CA TYR A 59 5.30 -0.56 -6.66
C TYR A 59 4.34 -0.13 -5.55
N GLY A 60 3.33 -0.92 -5.19
CA GLY A 60 2.39 -0.61 -4.11
C GLY A 60 3.07 -0.35 -2.78
N LYS A 61 4.16 -1.05 -2.48
CA LYS A 61 4.98 -0.84 -1.27
C LYS A 61 5.54 0.59 -1.15
N TYR A 62 5.89 1.23 -2.27
CA TYR A 62 6.39 2.61 -2.28
C TYR A 62 5.26 3.62 -2.10
N VAL A 63 4.08 3.33 -2.64
CA VAL A 63 2.88 4.15 -2.45
C VAL A 63 2.39 4.07 -1.01
N ASP A 64 2.42 2.87 -0.42
CA ASP A 64 1.98 2.62 0.95
C ASP A 64 2.89 3.25 2.00
N LYS A 65 4.19 2.96 1.93
CA LYS A 65 5.19 3.35 2.94
C LYS A 65 5.92 4.66 2.61
N GLY A 66 5.75 5.17 1.39
CA GLY A 66 6.47 6.34 0.89
C GLY A 66 7.93 6.04 0.56
N VAL A 67 8.64 7.08 0.12
CA VAL A 67 10.07 7.04 -0.18
C VAL A 67 10.72 8.29 0.41
N SER A 68 11.71 8.14 1.27
CA SER A 68 12.47 9.26 1.83
C SER A 68 13.31 9.94 0.73
N GLY A 69 13.41 11.26 0.80
CA GLY A 69 14.30 12.04 -0.03
C GLY A 69 15.75 12.02 0.49
N THR A 70 16.62 12.72 -0.22
CA THR A 70 18.01 12.92 0.24
C THR A 70 18.13 13.94 1.37
N GLU A 71 17.14 14.84 1.49
CA GLU A 71 17.09 15.90 2.49
C GLU A 71 15.98 15.68 3.53
N VAL A 72 14.85 15.06 3.13
CA VAL A 72 13.68 14.88 3.99
C VAL A 72 13.43 13.39 4.22
N SER A 73 13.40 12.98 5.49
CA SER A 73 12.99 11.63 5.87
C SER A 73 11.45 11.52 5.88
N ARG A 74 10.91 10.43 5.33
CA ARG A 74 9.49 10.12 5.35
C ARG A 74 9.18 9.01 6.33
N SER A 75 8.00 9.04 6.91
CA SER A 75 7.52 8.05 7.86
C SER A 75 6.13 7.55 7.45
N PHE A 76 5.77 6.38 7.94
CA PHE A 76 4.45 5.77 7.78
C PHE A 76 4.02 5.10 9.09
N LYS A 77 2.73 4.83 9.26
CA LYS A 77 2.22 3.99 10.34
C LYS A 77 2.12 2.56 9.85
N ASP A 78 2.71 1.62 10.60
CA ASP A 78 2.60 0.19 10.32
C ASP A 78 1.24 -0.38 10.79
N TYR A 79 1.02 -1.66 10.53
CA TYR A 79 -0.21 -2.38 10.92
C TYR A 79 -0.36 -2.55 12.44
N LYS A 80 0.68 -2.30 13.23
CA LYS A 80 0.64 -2.25 14.71
C LYS A 80 0.36 -0.84 15.23
N GLY A 81 0.21 0.16 14.34
CA GLY A 81 0.01 1.56 14.69
C GLY A 81 1.28 2.33 15.03
N LYS A 82 2.46 1.68 14.96
CA LYS A 82 3.75 2.29 15.26
C LYS A 82 4.20 3.17 14.08
N THR A 83 4.71 4.36 14.36
CA THR A 83 5.31 5.23 13.34
C THR A 83 6.74 4.79 13.06
N LEU A 84 7.01 4.38 11.83
CA LEU A 84 8.32 3.93 11.35
C LEU A 84 8.81 4.82 10.22
N LYS A 85 10.14 4.95 10.11
CA LYS A 85 10.76 5.59 8.94
C LYS A 85 10.54 4.72 7.70
N SER A 86 10.33 5.36 6.55
CA SER A 86 10.23 4.63 5.29
C SER A 86 11.51 3.81 5.04
N PRO A 87 11.40 2.52 4.69
CA PRO A 87 12.54 1.69 4.34
C PRO A 87 13.13 2.06 2.97
N PHE A 88 12.43 2.88 2.18
CA PHE A 88 12.85 3.30 0.86
C PHE A 88 13.41 4.73 0.90
N LYS A 89 14.55 4.94 0.21
CA LYS A 89 15.24 6.23 0.23
C LYS A 89 15.96 6.50 -1.09
N TYR A 90 15.85 7.74 -1.60
CA TYR A 90 16.76 8.24 -2.62
C TYR A 90 18.15 8.47 -2.00
N ARG A 91 19.20 8.10 -2.72
CA ARG A 91 20.59 8.21 -2.25
C ARG A 91 21.33 9.32 -3.02
N LYS A 92 22.27 10.00 -2.38
CA LYS A 92 23.16 11.01 -3.03
C LYS A 92 24.19 10.36 -3.97
N ALA A 93 23.79 9.35 -4.73
CA ALA A 93 24.64 8.64 -5.67
C ALA A 93 24.12 8.83 -7.11
N LYS A 94 25.02 8.81 -8.10
CA LYS A 94 24.65 8.93 -9.51
C LYS A 94 23.59 7.88 -9.89
N GLY A 95 22.50 8.31 -10.52
CA GLY A 95 21.38 7.44 -10.92
C GLY A 95 20.37 7.10 -9.82
N HIS A 96 20.64 7.40 -8.54
CA HIS A 96 19.78 7.03 -7.41
C HIS A 96 19.24 8.24 -6.61
N SER A 97 19.59 9.46 -7.01
CA SER A 97 19.23 10.69 -6.29
C SER A 97 17.84 11.21 -6.60
N GLN A 98 17.21 10.74 -7.67
CA GLN A 98 15.90 11.19 -8.14
C GLN A 98 15.24 10.14 -9.03
N PRO A 99 13.91 10.21 -9.26
CA PRO A 99 13.24 9.31 -10.20
C PRO A 99 13.71 9.57 -11.64
N PRO A 100 13.62 8.55 -12.53
CA PRO A 100 13.90 8.73 -13.96
C PRO A 100 12.98 9.79 -14.56
N THR A 101 13.55 10.78 -15.25
CA THR A 101 12.76 11.89 -15.82
C THR A 101 11.77 11.43 -16.90
N LYS A 102 12.05 10.32 -17.62
CA LYS A 102 11.11 9.71 -18.57
C LYS A 102 9.77 9.32 -17.92
N ALA A 103 9.79 8.84 -16.69
CA ALA A 103 8.58 8.45 -15.96
C ALA A 103 7.62 9.63 -15.71
N LEU A 104 8.13 10.86 -15.73
CA LEU A 104 7.36 12.07 -15.46
C LEU A 104 6.65 12.63 -16.71
N ASP A 105 7.01 12.20 -17.93
CA ASP A 105 6.47 12.78 -19.17
C ASP A 105 4.94 12.67 -19.25
N LYS A 106 4.43 11.44 -19.17
CA LYS A 106 2.99 11.19 -19.24
C LYS A 106 2.23 11.86 -18.10
N TRP A 107 2.84 11.89 -16.91
CA TRP A 107 2.23 12.49 -15.73
C TRP A 107 2.13 14.02 -15.85
N ILE A 108 3.16 14.71 -16.35
CA ILE A 108 3.17 16.16 -16.59
C ILE A 108 2.06 16.56 -17.59
N VAL A 109 1.95 15.79 -18.70
CA VAL A 109 0.90 16.03 -19.70
C VAL A 109 -0.48 15.80 -19.09
N LYS A 110 -0.70 14.68 -18.41
CA LYS A 110 -1.98 14.36 -17.76
C LYS A 110 -2.41 15.43 -16.75
N LYS A 111 -1.44 16.06 -16.06
CA LYS A 111 -1.71 17.10 -15.04
C LYS A 111 -1.77 18.52 -15.64
N GLY A 112 -1.54 18.70 -16.94
CA GLY A 112 -1.56 20.02 -17.56
C GLY A 112 -0.48 20.97 -17.00
N ILE A 113 0.68 20.42 -16.56
CA ILE A 113 1.73 21.23 -15.92
C ILE A 113 2.52 21.97 -17.01
N ALA A 114 2.31 23.27 -17.12
CA ALA A 114 2.98 24.16 -18.08
C ALA A 114 3.44 25.45 -17.37
N PRO A 115 4.45 25.40 -16.49
CA PRO A 115 4.91 26.58 -15.78
C PRO A 115 5.60 27.57 -16.72
N ARG A 116 5.53 28.84 -16.32
CA ARG A 116 6.22 29.94 -16.98
C ARG A 116 7.44 30.34 -16.16
N ASP A 117 8.43 30.90 -16.82
CA ASP A 117 9.57 31.54 -16.16
C ASP A 117 9.18 32.93 -15.62
N LYS A 118 10.14 33.65 -15.05
CA LYS A 118 9.92 34.99 -14.50
C LYS A 118 9.51 36.03 -15.54
N GLU A 119 9.81 35.76 -16.83
CA GLU A 119 9.50 36.61 -17.97
C GLU A 119 8.16 36.22 -18.61
N GLY A 120 7.43 35.26 -18.04
CA GLY A 120 6.14 34.78 -18.54
C GLY A 120 6.21 33.80 -19.69
N LYS A 121 7.41 33.38 -20.13
CA LYS A 121 7.62 32.42 -21.21
C LYS A 121 7.46 30.99 -20.74
N PHE A 122 6.88 30.13 -21.54
CA PHE A 122 6.73 28.70 -21.18
C PHE A 122 8.09 28.01 -21.05
N MET A 123 8.28 27.33 -19.94
CA MET A 123 9.47 26.51 -19.70
C MET A 123 9.47 25.24 -20.58
N SER A 124 10.64 24.81 -21.01
CA SER A 124 10.78 23.58 -21.79
C SER A 124 10.34 22.37 -20.95
N ARG A 125 9.72 21.38 -21.59
CA ARG A 125 9.32 20.12 -20.90
C ARG A 125 10.53 19.41 -20.27
N LYS A 126 11.71 19.49 -20.89
CA LYS A 126 12.96 18.91 -20.35
C LYS A 126 13.33 19.55 -19.03
N SER A 127 13.30 20.88 -18.96
CA SER A 127 13.59 21.65 -17.73
C SER A 127 12.59 21.33 -16.62
N ILE A 128 11.30 21.28 -16.95
CA ILE A 128 10.23 20.96 -15.98
C ILE A 128 10.44 19.56 -15.39
N LYS A 129 10.67 18.55 -16.24
CA LYS A 129 10.94 17.18 -15.77
C LYS A 129 12.11 17.10 -14.83
N PHE A 130 13.19 17.81 -15.16
CA PHE A 130 14.39 17.82 -14.30
C PHE A 130 14.11 18.46 -12.94
N LEU A 131 13.44 19.62 -12.92
CA LEU A 131 13.09 20.33 -11.66
C LEU A 131 12.18 19.47 -10.76
N ILE A 132 11.16 18.83 -11.35
CA ILE A 132 10.25 17.95 -10.61
C ILE A 132 11.00 16.73 -10.08
N ALA A 133 11.79 16.04 -10.92
CA ALA A 133 12.57 14.88 -10.50
C ALA A 133 13.52 15.23 -9.35
N ARG A 134 14.24 16.36 -9.46
CA ARG A 134 15.14 16.87 -8.42
C ARG A 134 14.39 17.17 -7.12
N SER A 135 13.22 17.80 -7.20
CA SER A 135 12.38 18.08 -6.02
C SER A 135 11.92 16.80 -5.35
N ILE A 136 11.47 15.79 -6.13
CA ILE A 136 11.10 14.47 -5.61
C ILE A 136 12.30 13.78 -4.97
N GLY A 137 13.47 13.83 -5.61
CA GLY A 137 14.71 13.26 -5.06
C GLY A 137 15.11 13.86 -3.72
N LYS A 138 14.95 15.18 -3.54
CA LYS A 138 15.24 15.88 -2.31
C LYS A 138 14.21 15.63 -1.20
N LYS A 139 12.93 15.82 -1.52
CA LYS A 139 11.83 15.79 -0.55
C LYS A 139 11.26 14.39 -0.32
N GLY A 140 11.50 13.46 -1.24
CA GLY A 140 10.86 12.15 -1.24
C GLY A 140 9.37 12.19 -1.60
N ILE A 141 8.71 11.05 -1.44
CA ILE A 141 7.27 10.85 -1.68
C ILE A 141 6.64 10.40 -0.37
N GLN A 142 5.60 11.12 0.09
CA GLN A 142 4.86 10.72 1.28
C GLN A 142 4.06 9.45 1.01
N GLY A 143 4.16 8.46 1.93
CA GLY A 143 3.31 7.28 1.91
C GLY A 143 1.88 7.61 2.34
N ILE A 144 0.91 6.95 1.73
CA ILE A 144 -0.50 7.14 2.05
C ILE A 144 -1.05 6.08 3.01
N SER A 145 -0.27 5.06 3.33
CA SER A 145 -0.63 3.93 4.22
C SER A 145 -1.97 3.30 3.84
N PHE A 146 -2.20 3.12 2.53
CA PHE A 146 -3.49 2.63 2.02
C PHE A 146 -3.77 1.19 2.44
N PHE A 147 -2.71 0.39 2.64
CA PHE A 147 -2.79 -1.01 3.06
C PHE A 147 -2.54 -1.18 4.56
N GLN A 148 -1.55 -0.47 5.13
CA GLN A 148 -1.20 -0.60 6.55
C GLN A 148 -2.35 -0.20 7.47
N LYS A 149 -3.09 0.88 7.15
CA LYS A 149 -4.23 1.33 7.95
C LYS A 149 -5.39 0.33 7.99
N PRO A 150 -5.88 -0.20 6.85
CA PRO A 150 -6.89 -1.27 6.85
C PRO A 150 -6.44 -2.51 7.62
N LEU A 151 -5.20 -2.94 7.44
CA LEU A 151 -4.66 -4.09 8.14
C LEU A 151 -4.62 -3.85 9.66
N MET A 152 -4.16 -2.67 10.11
CA MET A 152 -4.16 -2.28 11.52
C MET A 152 -5.58 -2.34 12.12
N LEU A 153 -6.58 -1.82 11.40
CA LEU A 153 -7.97 -1.83 11.85
C LEU A 153 -8.53 -3.25 11.94
N GLY A 154 -8.20 -4.10 10.96
CA GLY A 154 -8.61 -5.51 10.97
C GLY A 154 -7.97 -6.29 12.11
N MET A 155 -6.68 -6.04 12.39
CA MET A 155 -5.94 -6.73 13.45
C MET A 155 -6.42 -6.40 14.87
N LYS A 156 -7.05 -5.23 15.09
CA LYS A 156 -7.59 -4.87 16.42
C LYS A 156 -8.61 -5.88 16.96
N GLU A 157 -9.46 -6.41 16.08
CA GLU A 157 -10.53 -7.34 16.44
C GLU A 157 -10.20 -8.78 16.07
N PHE A 158 -9.04 -8.99 15.43
CA PHE A 158 -8.68 -10.30 14.87
C PHE A 158 -8.68 -11.40 15.91
N GLY A 159 -8.01 -11.18 17.05
CA GLY A 159 -7.90 -12.20 18.11
C GLY A 159 -9.26 -12.67 18.63
N ASN A 160 -10.16 -11.72 18.94
CA ASN A 160 -11.47 -12.04 19.47
C ASN A 160 -12.35 -12.79 18.45
N LYS A 161 -12.40 -12.31 17.20
CA LYS A 161 -13.21 -12.92 16.15
C LYS A 161 -12.65 -14.27 15.68
N PHE A 162 -11.34 -14.39 15.62
CA PHE A 162 -10.67 -15.63 15.28
C PHE A 162 -10.90 -16.69 16.37
N GLY A 163 -10.78 -16.31 17.65
CA GLY A 163 -11.08 -17.20 18.78
C GLY A 163 -12.55 -17.67 18.78
N ALA A 164 -13.49 -16.80 18.45
CA ALA A 164 -14.90 -17.18 18.27
C ALA A 164 -15.09 -18.21 17.16
N ALA A 165 -14.45 -18.01 16.00
CA ALA A 165 -14.52 -18.95 14.89
C ALA A 165 -13.94 -20.34 15.24
N ILE A 166 -12.82 -20.40 15.96
CA ILE A 166 -12.25 -21.66 16.47
C ILE A 166 -13.25 -22.37 17.42
N LYS A 167 -13.84 -21.62 18.34
CA LYS A 167 -14.86 -22.16 19.25
C LYS A 167 -16.03 -22.78 18.49
N ASP A 168 -16.52 -22.09 17.46
CA ASP A 168 -17.62 -22.60 16.64
C ASP A 168 -17.25 -23.91 15.93
N ASP A 169 -16.04 -24.02 15.37
CA ASP A 169 -15.56 -25.23 14.71
C ASP A 169 -15.41 -26.39 15.70
N ILE A 170 -14.91 -26.14 16.92
CA ILE A 170 -14.82 -27.15 17.99
C ILE A 170 -16.22 -27.67 18.36
N VAL A 171 -17.17 -26.76 18.62
CA VAL A 171 -18.55 -27.12 18.99
C VAL A 171 -19.22 -27.92 17.88
N ASN A 172 -19.04 -27.52 16.63
CA ASN A 172 -19.61 -28.25 15.49
C ASN A 172 -18.98 -29.64 15.34
N SER A 173 -17.67 -29.77 15.52
CA SER A 173 -16.98 -31.09 15.46
C SER A 173 -17.49 -32.03 16.56
N LEU A 174 -17.72 -31.53 17.77
CA LEU A 174 -18.27 -32.34 18.89
C LEU A 174 -19.72 -32.77 18.66
N ARG A 175 -20.51 -31.93 17.99
CA ARG A 175 -21.92 -32.28 17.65
C ARG A 175 -22.04 -33.34 16.55
N GLN A 176 -21.05 -33.40 15.63
CA GLN A 176 -21.03 -34.38 14.54
C GLN A 176 -20.56 -35.79 15.00
N GLN A 177 -19.98 -35.89 16.20
CA GLN A 177 -19.57 -37.18 16.79
C GLN A 177 -20.66 -37.88 17.62
N LYS A 178 -21.84 -37.28 17.72
CA LYS A 178 -23.06 -37.88 18.31
C LYS A 178 -23.95 -38.42 17.26
#